data_44adcc53bbfc4ee94e63f67066af2235
#
_entry.id   44adcc53bbfc4ee94e63f67066af2235
#
_cell.length_a   1.000
_cell.length_b   1.000
_cell.length_c   1.000
_cell.angle_alpha   90.00
_cell.angle_beta   90.00
_cell.angle_gamma   90.00
#
_symmetry.space_group_name_H-M   'P 1'
#
loop_
_entity.id
_entity.type
_entity.pdbx_description
1 polymer ?
#
loop_
_entity_poly.entity_id
_entity_poly.type
_entity_poly.pdbx_seq_one_letter_code
_entity_poly.pdbx_strand_id
1 'polypeptide(L)'
;MIGPYFARTPAAMMRSLLVFLAACICLLSPFARAADTLPLVEIYMPSPCLACIDWGSYLADRGFRVVYKETADMAAVKKRLKVPAAVESVHTAVVGGYFVEGHAYAEDIHELLRDKPKARGIAVPGLPRGAPGRELSNPTCETACTMLDNTSGEREVRRELFNTLLVKPDGSTSIWARH
;
A
#
# COMPACT_ATOMS: atom_id res chain seq x y z
N MET A 1 15.28 78.18 -17.33
CA MET A 1 15.60 76.94 -18.09
C MET A 1 14.66 75.85 -17.65
N ILE A 2 13.65 75.57 -18.48
CA ILE A 2 12.60 74.57 -18.17
C ILE A 2 12.96 73.32 -18.95
N GLY A 3 13.26 72.23 -18.26
CA GLY A 3 13.64 70.92 -18.86
C GLY A 3 12.40 70.23 -19.47
N PRO A 4 12.60 69.40 -20.51
CA PRO A 4 11.48 68.77 -21.22
C PRO A 4 10.86 67.64 -20.38
N TYR A 5 9.54 67.78 -20.14
CA TYR A 5 8.72 66.67 -19.61
C TYR A 5 8.52 65.64 -20.71
N PHE A 6 9.12 64.47 -20.58
CA PHE A 6 8.81 63.31 -21.42
C PHE A 6 7.48 62.75 -21.01
N ALA A 7 6.43 63.09 -21.73
CA ALA A 7 5.11 62.46 -21.63
C ALA A 7 5.20 61.03 -22.14
N ARG A 8 5.09 60.05 -21.23
CA ARG A 8 4.97 58.61 -21.58
C ARG A 8 3.64 58.41 -22.34
N THR A 9 3.70 57.92 -23.55
CA THR A 9 2.51 57.64 -24.38
C THR A 9 1.66 56.53 -23.70
N PRO A 10 0.30 56.63 -23.78
CA PRO A 10 -0.61 55.66 -23.16
C PRO A 10 -0.39 54.22 -23.64
N ALA A 11 0.14 54.04 -24.85
CA ALA A 11 0.51 52.73 -25.40
C ALA A 11 1.65 52.03 -24.65
N ALA A 12 2.60 52.79 -24.10
CA ALA A 12 3.72 52.19 -23.30
C ALA A 12 3.25 51.73 -21.92
N MET A 13 2.31 52.49 -21.30
CA MET A 13 1.71 52.06 -20.00
C MET A 13 0.85 50.80 -20.15
N MET A 14 0.08 50.71 -21.25
CA MET A 14 -0.78 49.57 -21.51
C MET A 14 0.03 48.27 -21.77
N ARG A 15 1.18 48.38 -22.47
CA ARG A 15 2.09 47.25 -22.70
C ARG A 15 2.74 46.74 -21.39
N SER A 16 3.14 47.67 -20.51
CA SER A 16 3.69 47.29 -19.22
C SER A 16 2.67 46.60 -18.30
N LEU A 17 1.42 47.03 -18.31
CA LEU A 17 0.32 46.45 -17.54
C LEU A 17 0.00 45.01 -18.00
N LEU A 18 -0.01 44.79 -19.32
CA LEU A 18 -0.24 43.45 -19.90
C LEU A 18 0.88 42.47 -19.57
N VAL A 19 2.14 42.93 -19.53
CA VAL A 19 3.29 42.07 -19.15
C VAL A 19 3.24 41.72 -17.67
N PHE A 20 2.87 42.65 -16.79
CA PHE A 20 2.69 42.39 -15.37
C PHE A 20 1.52 41.44 -15.09
N LEU A 21 0.39 41.57 -15.83
CA LEU A 21 -0.75 40.67 -15.66
C LEU A 21 -0.43 39.26 -16.11
N ALA A 22 0.31 39.08 -17.22
CA ALA A 22 0.77 37.76 -17.69
C ALA A 22 1.75 37.10 -16.73
N ALA A 23 2.66 37.87 -16.13
CA ALA A 23 3.59 37.35 -15.13
C ALA A 23 2.91 36.90 -13.82
N CYS A 24 1.87 37.60 -13.36
CA CYS A 24 1.08 37.19 -12.20
C CYS A 24 0.28 35.94 -12.43
N ILE A 25 -0.24 35.68 -13.64
CA ILE A 25 -1.01 34.45 -13.95
C ILE A 25 -0.10 33.22 -13.92
N CYS A 26 1.17 33.32 -14.33
CA CYS A 26 2.13 32.23 -14.25
C CYS A 26 2.51 31.83 -12.81
N LEU A 27 2.40 32.76 -11.84
CA LEU A 27 2.71 32.50 -10.42
C LEU A 27 1.55 31.84 -9.67
N LEU A 28 0.34 31.85 -10.24
CA LEU A 28 -0.87 31.24 -9.67
C LEU A 28 -1.15 29.84 -10.22
N SER A 29 -0.23 29.27 -11.01
CA SER A 29 -0.39 27.88 -11.43
C SER A 29 -0.40 26.98 -10.18
N PRO A 30 -1.51 26.34 -9.80
CA PRO A 30 -1.49 25.38 -8.74
C PRO A 30 -0.49 24.30 -9.20
N PHE A 31 0.54 24.07 -8.42
CA PHE A 31 1.32 22.84 -8.55
C PHE A 31 0.31 21.69 -8.41
N ALA A 32 -0.16 21.16 -9.52
CA ALA A 32 -0.92 19.93 -9.55
C ALA A 32 0.03 18.85 -8.98
N ARG A 33 -0.07 18.64 -7.66
CA ARG A 33 0.58 17.52 -7.01
C ARG A 33 -0.03 16.29 -7.66
N ALA A 34 0.75 15.63 -8.51
CA ALA A 34 0.36 14.32 -9.01
C ALA A 34 -0.02 13.51 -7.78
N ALA A 35 -1.27 13.06 -7.69
CA ALA A 35 -1.66 12.15 -6.65
C ALA A 35 -0.72 10.94 -6.79
N ASP A 36 0.14 10.72 -5.79
CA ASP A 36 1.04 9.56 -5.77
C ASP A 36 0.16 8.32 -5.84
N THR A 37 0.04 7.75 -7.04
CA THR A 37 -0.72 6.51 -7.22
C THR A 37 0.06 5.41 -6.51
N LEU A 38 -0.63 4.71 -5.60
CA LEU A 38 -0.03 3.59 -4.89
C LEU A 38 0.57 2.57 -5.87
N PRO A 39 1.72 1.98 -5.57
CA PRO A 39 2.30 0.94 -6.39
C PRO A 39 1.35 -0.24 -6.56
N LEU A 40 1.50 -0.97 -7.67
CA LEU A 40 0.80 -2.22 -7.91
C LEU A 40 1.19 -3.25 -6.86
N VAL A 41 0.20 -3.98 -6.32
CA VAL A 41 0.40 -5.15 -5.45
C VAL A 41 0.25 -6.41 -6.29
N GLU A 42 1.33 -7.18 -6.44
CA GLU A 42 1.32 -8.48 -7.09
C GLU A 42 1.24 -9.57 -6.02
N ILE A 43 0.13 -10.30 -5.93
CA ILE A 43 -0.10 -11.36 -4.94
C ILE A 43 0.20 -12.71 -5.57
N TYR A 44 1.30 -13.35 -5.16
CA TYR A 44 1.62 -14.73 -5.50
C TYR A 44 0.93 -15.67 -4.50
N MET A 45 0.11 -16.58 -5.01
CA MET A 45 -0.73 -17.44 -4.17
C MET A 45 -0.92 -18.84 -4.77
N PRO A 46 -1.16 -19.87 -3.93
CA PRO A 46 -1.62 -21.18 -4.42
C PRO A 46 -3.06 -21.06 -4.95
N SER A 47 -3.45 -21.98 -5.82
CA SER A 47 -4.83 -22.06 -6.32
C SER A 47 -5.49 -23.35 -5.84
N PRO A 48 -6.71 -23.27 -5.26
CA PRO A 48 -7.46 -22.06 -4.90
C PRO A 48 -7.01 -21.47 -3.54
N CYS A 49 -7.11 -20.14 -3.38
CA CYS A 49 -6.84 -19.47 -2.11
C CYS A 49 -7.86 -18.34 -1.85
N LEU A 50 -9.00 -18.67 -1.24
CA LEU A 50 -10.05 -17.68 -0.97
C LEU A 50 -9.57 -16.56 -0.05
N ALA A 51 -8.85 -16.88 1.04
CA ALA A 51 -8.32 -15.87 1.93
C ALA A 51 -7.34 -14.91 1.25
N CYS A 52 -6.56 -15.40 0.26
CA CYS A 52 -5.69 -14.52 -0.52
C CYS A 52 -6.50 -13.52 -1.37
N ILE A 53 -7.62 -13.99 -1.95
CA ILE A 53 -8.55 -13.17 -2.72
C ILE A 53 -9.22 -12.15 -1.80
N ASP A 54 -9.70 -12.56 -0.62
CA ASP A 54 -10.33 -11.68 0.35
C ASP A 54 -9.35 -10.59 0.84
N TRP A 55 -8.08 -10.95 1.09
CA TRP A 55 -7.06 -9.97 1.44
C TRP A 55 -6.75 -9.01 0.29
N GLY A 56 -6.68 -9.49 -0.94
CA GLY A 56 -6.51 -8.62 -2.10
C GLY A 56 -7.68 -7.66 -2.29
N SER A 57 -8.93 -8.12 -2.07
CA SER A 57 -10.13 -7.27 -2.09
C SER A 57 -10.08 -6.21 -0.99
N TYR A 58 -9.68 -6.61 0.24
CA TYR A 58 -9.43 -5.68 1.35
C TYR A 58 -8.43 -4.57 0.99
N LEU A 59 -7.34 -4.91 0.28
CA LEU A 59 -6.36 -3.91 -0.19
C LEU A 59 -6.93 -3.02 -1.30
N ALA A 60 -7.73 -3.60 -2.23
CA ALA A 60 -8.37 -2.84 -3.30
C ALA A 60 -9.34 -1.79 -2.76
N ASP A 61 -10.13 -2.13 -1.74
CA ASP A 61 -11.04 -1.21 -1.04
C ASP A 61 -10.29 -0.05 -0.35
N ARG A 62 -8.97 -0.21 -0.13
CA ARG A 62 -8.07 0.80 0.45
C ARG A 62 -7.18 1.50 -0.56
N GLY A 63 -7.55 1.39 -1.85
CA GLY A 63 -6.95 2.15 -2.94
C GLY A 63 -5.73 1.51 -3.60
N PHE A 64 -5.34 0.29 -3.21
CA PHE A 64 -4.30 -0.43 -3.92
C PHE A 64 -4.83 -1.04 -5.21
N ARG A 65 -4.01 -1.03 -6.26
CA ARG A 65 -4.25 -1.86 -7.44
C ARG A 65 -3.67 -3.24 -7.19
N VAL A 66 -4.47 -4.29 -7.38
CA VAL A 66 -4.09 -5.67 -7.06
C VAL A 66 -4.11 -6.53 -8.31
N VAL A 67 -3.11 -7.41 -8.44
CA VAL A 67 -3.05 -8.46 -9.46
C VAL A 67 -2.69 -9.78 -8.79
N TYR A 68 -3.46 -10.81 -9.08
CA TYR A 68 -3.23 -12.17 -8.57
C TYR A 68 -2.35 -12.96 -9.53
N LYS A 69 -1.38 -13.67 -8.98
CA LYS A 69 -0.46 -14.56 -9.69
C LYS A 69 -0.51 -15.95 -9.06
N GLU A 70 -1.37 -16.78 -9.58
CA GLU A 70 -1.47 -18.16 -9.14
C GLU A 70 -0.20 -18.94 -9.49
N THR A 71 0.28 -19.76 -8.57
CA THR A 71 1.43 -20.62 -8.76
C THR A 71 1.35 -21.86 -7.89
N ALA A 72 1.75 -23.00 -8.44
CA ALA A 72 1.91 -24.25 -7.68
C ALA A 72 3.22 -24.28 -6.86
N ASP A 73 4.19 -23.40 -7.17
CA ASP A 73 5.50 -23.39 -6.52
C ASP A 73 5.71 -22.09 -5.70
N MET A 74 5.00 -22.03 -4.57
CA MET A 74 5.17 -20.95 -3.60
C MET A 74 6.58 -20.95 -2.98
N ALA A 75 7.22 -22.11 -2.87
CA ALA A 75 8.56 -22.22 -2.31
C ALA A 75 9.59 -21.48 -3.19
N ALA A 76 9.50 -21.61 -4.52
CA ALA A 76 10.34 -20.86 -5.44
C ALA A 76 10.11 -19.35 -5.34
N VAL A 77 8.85 -18.89 -5.18
CA VAL A 77 8.52 -17.47 -4.99
C VAL A 77 9.18 -16.94 -3.71
N LYS A 78 8.97 -17.62 -2.58
CA LYS A 78 9.53 -17.22 -1.27
C LYS A 78 11.06 -17.22 -1.29
N LYS A 79 11.69 -18.24 -1.88
CA LYS A 79 13.14 -18.30 -2.05
C LYS A 79 13.67 -17.13 -2.87
N ARG A 80 13.04 -16.81 -4.01
CA ARG A 80 13.41 -15.67 -4.87
C ARG A 80 13.34 -14.34 -4.11
N LEU A 81 12.28 -14.15 -3.32
CA LEU A 81 12.04 -12.94 -2.54
C LEU A 81 12.80 -12.92 -1.21
N LYS A 82 13.53 -14.01 -0.89
CA LYS A 82 14.29 -14.20 0.34
C LYS A 82 13.44 -14.03 1.60
N VAL A 83 12.22 -14.57 1.56
CA VAL A 83 11.35 -14.66 2.73
C VAL A 83 11.95 -15.67 3.71
N PRO A 84 12.21 -15.29 4.97
CA PRO A 84 12.73 -16.24 5.94
C PRO A 84 11.67 -17.27 6.33
N ALA A 85 12.04 -18.55 6.46
CA ALA A 85 11.10 -19.63 6.80
C ALA A 85 10.31 -19.38 8.10
N ALA A 86 10.92 -18.69 9.08
CA ALA A 86 10.29 -18.38 10.36
C ALA A 86 9.10 -17.40 10.25
N VAL A 87 8.93 -16.72 9.13
CA VAL A 87 7.86 -15.72 8.93
C VAL A 87 6.93 -16.07 7.77
N GLU A 88 7.07 -17.26 7.20
CA GLU A 88 6.22 -17.68 6.07
C GLU A 88 4.74 -17.77 6.44
N SER A 89 3.92 -17.44 5.48
CA SER A 89 2.46 -17.56 5.48
C SER A 89 1.99 -18.26 4.19
N VAL A 90 0.71 -18.18 3.86
CA VAL A 90 0.14 -18.85 2.67
C VAL A 90 0.56 -18.17 1.37
N HIS A 91 0.53 -16.84 1.33
CA HIS A 91 0.82 -16.06 0.13
C HIS A 91 1.92 -15.03 0.39
N THR A 92 2.53 -14.58 -0.70
CA THR A 92 3.55 -13.54 -0.69
C THR A 92 3.20 -12.49 -1.74
N ALA A 93 3.10 -11.23 -1.35
CA ALA A 93 2.91 -10.15 -2.31
C ALA A 93 4.20 -9.34 -2.52
N VAL A 94 4.23 -8.59 -3.62
CA VAL A 94 5.30 -7.61 -3.92
C VAL A 94 4.65 -6.26 -4.15
N VAL A 95 5.14 -5.24 -3.47
CA VAL A 95 4.68 -3.87 -3.59
C VAL A 95 5.84 -2.89 -3.37
N GLY A 96 6.05 -1.95 -4.29
CA GLY A 96 7.08 -0.92 -4.15
C GLY A 96 8.51 -1.45 -3.94
N GLY A 97 8.80 -2.68 -4.39
CA GLY A 97 10.10 -3.34 -4.21
C GLY A 97 10.24 -4.14 -2.91
N TYR A 98 9.24 -4.10 -2.03
CA TYR A 98 9.18 -4.90 -0.80
C TYR A 98 8.33 -6.14 -1.00
N PHE A 99 8.63 -7.22 -0.28
CA PHE A 99 7.64 -8.28 -0.13
C PHE A 99 6.70 -7.98 1.06
N VAL A 100 5.48 -8.49 0.95
CA VAL A 100 4.51 -8.55 2.04
C VAL A 100 4.08 -10.01 2.18
N GLU A 101 4.42 -10.62 3.29
CA GLU A 101 4.10 -12.02 3.58
C GLU A 101 2.89 -12.08 4.49
N GLY A 102 1.87 -12.84 4.06
CA GLY A 102 0.64 -13.01 4.82
C GLY A 102 -0.27 -11.78 4.84
N HIS A 103 -1.20 -11.75 5.78
CA HIS A 103 -2.33 -10.84 5.84
C HIS A 103 -2.01 -9.55 6.61
N ALA A 104 -1.04 -8.75 6.12
CA ALA A 104 -0.71 -7.47 6.71
C ALA A 104 -1.84 -6.43 6.51
N TYR A 105 -1.98 -5.51 7.46
CA TYR A 105 -2.89 -4.38 7.32
C TYR A 105 -2.43 -3.43 6.20
N ALA A 106 -3.39 -2.81 5.52
CA ALA A 106 -3.10 -1.81 4.48
C ALA A 106 -2.31 -0.63 5.05
N GLU A 107 -2.60 -0.25 6.28
CA GLU A 107 -1.92 0.81 7.03
C GLU A 107 -0.43 0.52 7.20
N ASP A 108 -0.08 -0.73 7.54
CA ASP A 108 1.33 -1.17 7.66
C ASP A 108 2.05 -1.08 6.32
N ILE A 109 1.35 -1.41 5.22
CA ILE A 109 1.91 -1.32 3.87
C ILE A 109 2.07 0.16 3.45
N HIS A 110 1.09 1.02 3.77
CA HIS A 110 1.22 2.46 3.54
C HIS A 110 2.41 3.06 4.28
N GLU A 111 2.60 2.68 5.54
CA GLU A 111 3.73 3.11 6.35
C GLU A 111 5.06 2.63 5.75
N LEU A 112 5.15 1.36 5.36
CA LEU A 112 6.31 0.79 4.68
C LEU A 112 6.70 1.57 3.41
N LEU A 113 5.69 1.91 2.59
CA LEU A 113 5.90 2.65 1.34
C LEU A 113 6.26 4.12 1.56
N ARG A 114 5.76 4.73 2.64
CA ARG A 114 6.07 6.11 3.03
C ARG A 114 7.48 6.22 3.60
N ASP A 115 7.82 5.35 4.56
CA ASP A 115 9.06 5.44 5.35
C ASP A 115 10.26 4.83 4.63
N LYS A 116 10.02 3.93 3.69
CA LYS A 116 11.03 3.28 2.83
C LYS A 116 12.24 2.75 3.61
N PRO A 117 12.02 1.97 4.68
CA PRO A 117 13.12 1.47 5.51
C PRO A 117 14.04 0.57 4.69
N LYS A 118 15.30 0.45 5.13
CA LYS A 118 16.22 -0.55 4.56
C LYS A 118 15.82 -1.95 5.05
N ALA A 119 14.90 -2.58 4.32
CA ALA A 119 14.31 -3.88 4.63
C ALA A 119 14.08 -4.70 3.38
N ARG A 120 13.81 -6.00 3.52
CA ARG A 120 13.31 -6.85 2.44
C ARG A 120 11.80 -6.71 2.28
N GLY A 121 11.08 -6.51 3.39
CA GLY A 121 9.63 -6.39 3.43
C GLY A 121 9.07 -6.51 4.84
N ILE A 122 7.77 -6.76 4.93
CA ILE A 122 7.05 -7.02 6.18
C ILE A 122 6.37 -8.38 6.12
N ALA A 123 6.08 -8.94 7.30
CA ALA A 123 5.46 -10.26 7.40
C ALA A 123 4.48 -10.33 8.57
N VAL A 124 3.34 -10.99 8.32
CA VAL A 124 2.42 -11.52 9.34
C VAL A 124 2.52 -13.04 9.27
N PRO A 125 3.29 -13.66 10.16
CA PRO A 125 3.51 -15.11 10.15
C PRO A 125 2.23 -15.89 10.37
N GLY A 126 2.09 -17.01 9.68
CA GLY A 126 0.93 -17.89 9.83
C GLY A 126 -0.36 -17.24 9.29
N LEU A 127 -1.45 -17.50 9.98
CA LEU A 127 -2.80 -17.04 9.61
C LEU A 127 -3.58 -16.65 10.87
N PRO A 128 -3.23 -15.53 11.54
CA PRO A 128 -3.93 -15.12 12.76
C PRO A 128 -5.40 -14.80 12.50
N ARG A 129 -6.26 -15.18 13.43
CA ARG A 129 -7.71 -14.88 13.34
C ARG A 129 -7.94 -13.39 13.46
N GLY A 130 -8.85 -12.88 12.62
CA GLY A 130 -9.17 -11.46 12.60
C GLY A 130 -8.15 -10.59 11.86
N ALA A 131 -7.11 -11.19 11.25
CA ALA A 131 -6.28 -10.48 10.29
C ALA A 131 -7.12 -10.09 9.06
N PRO A 132 -6.74 -9.03 8.32
CA PRO A 132 -7.47 -8.57 7.15
C PRO A 132 -7.75 -9.69 6.15
N GLY A 133 -9.01 -9.82 5.67
CA GLY A 133 -9.44 -10.92 4.81
C GLY A 133 -9.63 -12.25 5.54
N ARG A 134 -9.50 -12.25 6.89
CA ARG A 134 -9.76 -13.41 7.74
C ARG A 134 -10.73 -13.15 8.89
N GLU A 135 -11.41 -12.04 8.85
CA GLU A 135 -12.31 -11.61 9.91
C GLU A 135 -13.47 -12.59 10.14
N LEU A 136 -13.84 -13.34 9.09
CA LEU A 136 -14.94 -14.28 9.09
C LEU A 136 -14.50 -15.75 8.92
N SER A 137 -13.21 -16.04 9.07
CA SER A 137 -12.67 -17.39 8.87
C SER A 137 -13.15 -18.37 9.93
N ASN A 138 -13.58 -19.55 9.50
CA ASN A 138 -13.87 -20.66 10.39
C ASN A 138 -12.55 -21.20 11.00
N PRO A 139 -12.44 -21.33 12.34
CA PRO A 139 -11.24 -21.83 13.00
C PRO A 139 -10.88 -23.27 12.63
N THR A 140 -11.80 -24.05 12.08
CA THR A 140 -11.56 -25.45 11.67
C THR A 140 -11.04 -25.58 10.23
N CYS A 141 -10.98 -24.48 9.46
CA CYS A 141 -10.49 -24.49 8.10
C CYS A 141 -9.03 -23.99 8.05
N GLU A 142 -8.06 -24.89 7.99
CA GLU A 142 -6.63 -24.56 7.92
C GLU A 142 -6.23 -23.81 6.65
N THR A 143 -7.03 -23.96 5.58
CA THR A 143 -6.80 -23.28 4.30
C THR A 143 -7.56 -21.96 4.13
N ALA A 144 -7.99 -21.37 5.28
CA ALA A 144 -8.68 -20.08 5.31
C ALA A 144 -10.01 -20.02 4.52
N CYS A 145 -10.82 -21.09 4.62
CA CYS A 145 -12.18 -21.06 4.09
C CYS A 145 -13.02 -20.06 4.85
N THR A 146 -13.53 -19.05 4.18
CA THR A 146 -14.57 -18.18 4.69
C THR A 146 -15.88 -18.98 4.70
N MET A 147 -16.17 -19.69 5.77
CA MET A 147 -17.49 -20.28 5.98
C MET A 147 -18.29 -19.35 6.87
N LEU A 148 -19.39 -18.83 6.34
CA LEU A 148 -20.40 -18.14 7.14
C LEU A 148 -21.04 -19.20 8.02
N ASP A 149 -20.65 -19.28 9.29
CA ASP A 149 -21.38 -20.04 10.28
C ASP A 149 -22.67 -19.28 10.64
N ASN A 150 -23.77 -19.67 10.02
CA ASN A 150 -25.10 -19.11 10.26
C ASN A 150 -25.81 -19.74 11.47
N THR A 151 -25.15 -20.60 12.24
CA THR A 151 -25.84 -21.38 13.27
C THR A 151 -26.06 -20.66 14.58
N SER A 152 -25.38 -19.54 14.85
CA SER A 152 -25.48 -18.83 16.14
C SER A 152 -26.05 -17.42 16.11
N GLY A 153 -26.43 -16.88 14.96
CA GLY A 153 -27.06 -15.53 14.86
C GLY A 153 -26.23 -14.33 15.37
N GLU A 154 -25.13 -14.56 16.06
CA GLU A 154 -24.19 -13.55 16.53
C GLU A 154 -22.80 -13.82 15.92
N ARG A 155 -22.34 -12.85 15.12
CA ARG A 155 -20.98 -12.85 14.57
C ARG A 155 -20.01 -12.36 15.64
N GLU A 156 -19.49 -13.26 16.47
CA GLU A 156 -18.38 -12.92 17.35
C GLU A 156 -17.09 -12.99 16.55
N VAL A 157 -16.53 -11.85 16.20
CA VAL A 157 -15.19 -11.76 15.57
C VAL A 157 -14.14 -12.00 16.66
N ARG A 158 -13.69 -13.22 16.81
CA ARG A 158 -12.55 -13.54 17.71
C ARG A 158 -11.26 -13.13 17.04
N ARG A 159 -10.66 -12.05 17.53
CA ARG A 159 -9.36 -11.57 17.09
C ARG A 159 -8.24 -12.17 17.95
N GLU A 160 -7.18 -12.61 17.30
CA GLU A 160 -5.92 -12.94 17.95
C GLU A 160 -5.02 -11.70 17.94
N LEU A 161 -4.27 -11.49 19.01
CA LEU A 161 -3.22 -10.48 19.00
C LEU A 161 -2.05 -10.99 18.16
N PHE A 162 -1.59 -10.20 17.21
CA PHE A 162 -0.46 -10.55 16.37
C PHE A 162 0.41 -9.33 16.03
N ASN A 163 1.59 -9.59 15.50
CA ASN A 163 2.49 -8.53 15.08
C ASN A 163 2.73 -8.60 13.58
N THR A 164 2.81 -7.44 12.96
CA THR A 164 3.51 -7.30 11.70
C THR A 164 4.99 -7.14 11.98
N LEU A 165 5.83 -7.93 11.32
CA LEU A 165 7.27 -7.95 11.49
C LEU A 165 7.96 -7.28 10.31
N LEU A 166 8.94 -6.40 10.57
CA LEU A 166 9.86 -5.90 9.56
C LEU A 166 10.98 -6.92 9.35
N VAL A 167 11.22 -7.33 8.12
CA VAL A 167 12.30 -8.27 7.75
C VAL A 167 13.48 -7.49 7.19
N LYS A 168 14.58 -7.47 7.92
CA LYS A 168 15.79 -6.72 7.58
C LYS A 168 16.60 -7.40 6.46
N PRO A 169 17.59 -6.71 5.87
CA PRO A 169 18.40 -7.26 4.79
C PRO A 169 19.18 -8.53 5.14
N ASP A 170 19.54 -8.71 6.41
CA ASP A 170 20.21 -9.92 6.94
C ASP A 170 19.23 -11.08 7.21
N GLY A 171 17.92 -10.84 7.12
CA GLY A 171 16.86 -11.80 7.41
C GLY A 171 16.39 -11.79 8.86
N SER A 172 17.00 -11.01 9.75
CA SER A 172 16.49 -10.80 11.10
C SER A 172 15.19 -10.00 11.08
N THR A 173 14.40 -10.11 12.15
CA THR A 173 13.11 -9.45 12.26
C THR A 173 13.07 -8.47 13.42
N SER A 174 12.18 -7.48 13.33
CA SER A 174 11.78 -6.61 14.43
C SER A 174 10.30 -6.34 14.31
N ILE A 175 9.64 -5.99 15.42
CA ILE A 175 8.23 -5.60 15.38
C ILE A 175 8.09 -4.33 14.56
N TRP A 176 7.19 -4.35 13.57
CA TRP A 176 6.77 -3.20 12.77
C TRP A 176 5.52 -2.57 13.37
N ALA A 177 4.47 -3.38 13.57
CA ALA A 177 3.21 -2.98 14.18
C ALA A 177 2.65 -4.07 15.09
N ARG A 178 1.76 -3.68 16.01
CA ARG A 178 1.01 -4.60 16.90
C ARG A 178 -0.49 -4.43 16.65
N HIS A 179 -1.20 -5.55 16.58
CA HIS A 179 -2.63 -5.60 16.26
C HIS A 179 -3.40 -6.42 17.26
#